data_8df6c50f87149e1e2ba8b9649b685b9f
#
_entry.id   8df6c50f87149e1e2ba8b9649b685b9f
#
_cell.length_a   1.000
_cell.length_b   1.000
_cell.length_c   1.000
_cell.angle_alpha   90.00
_cell.angle_beta   90.00
_cell.angle_gamma   90.00
#
_symmetry.space_group_name_H-M   'P 1'
#
loop_
_entity.id
_entity.type
_entity.pdbx_description
1 polymer ?
#
loop_
_entity_poly.entity_id
_entity_poly.type
_entity_poly.pdbx_seq_one_letter_code
_entity_poly.pdbx_strand_id
1 'polypeptide(L)'
;MMSMERLLITGASGFIGSHLVRQALAAGYEVWAAVRRDSDKARLTAQGVQLLEVDYYDEEQLFSALSAVPSRGEEAPLWDYVIHNAGITKTAHVEEFAEVNAEHTRRLLNVLCRLPQPPKRFVLMSSLSSYGDVAPRGASLHAELPQKPHTLYGRSKCLAEHYTEQSGLPFTILLPTGVYGPGDKDYLIALQSIARGINAMAGLSKQYLTFVYGGDVARAALFVLHEERACGERYVVADGDTYTDKEFALLAQRLLGRKHVLHLRIPLCVVRLTCFFGSLRASITGRTTPLNRDKYPLLAQRNWRCDPSPLFALGFTPSTDLEAGLRETIAAGRTAGLLP
;
A
#
# COMPACT_ATOMS: atom_id res chain seq x y z
N MET A 1 -23.09 -17.69 -21.21
CA MET A 1 -21.86 -17.59 -20.40
C MET A 1 -21.85 -16.18 -19.82
N MET A 2 -21.81 -16.03 -18.50
CA MET A 2 -21.54 -14.70 -17.93
C MET A 2 -20.15 -14.26 -18.41
N SER A 3 -20.04 -13.07 -18.98
CA SER A 3 -18.74 -12.51 -19.37
C SER A 3 -17.89 -12.33 -18.10
N MET A 4 -16.61 -12.69 -18.16
CA MET A 4 -15.68 -12.42 -17.06
C MET A 4 -15.67 -10.91 -16.73
N GLU A 5 -15.74 -10.58 -15.44
CA GLU A 5 -15.65 -9.18 -15.03
C GLU A 5 -14.24 -8.64 -15.25
N ARG A 6 -14.13 -7.44 -15.81
CA ARG A 6 -12.87 -6.83 -16.17
C ARG A 6 -12.39 -5.91 -15.04
N LEU A 7 -11.21 -6.21 -14.54
CA LEU A 7 -10.57 -5.47 -13.45
C LEU A 7 -9.30 -4.75 -13.93
N LEU A 8 -9.32 -3.43 -13.86
CA LEU A 8 -8.13 -2.61 -14.08
C LEU A 8 -7.36 -2.44 -12.77
N ILE A 9 -6.08 -2.80 -12.76
CA ILE A 9 -5.18 -2.62 -11.62
C ILE A 9 -4.06 -1.67 -12.01
N THR A 10 -3.94 -0.54 -11.33
CA THR A 10 -2.77 0.33 -11.45
C THR A 10 -1.73 -0.05 -10.41
N GLY A 11 -0.44 0.20 -10.69
CA GLY A 11 0.62 -0.20 -9.77
C GLY A 11 0.78 -1.72 -9.62
N ALA A 12 0.32 -2.48 -10.61
CA ALA A 12 0.31 -3.96 -10.64
C ALA A 12 1.71 -4.59 -10.51
N SER A 13 2.77 -3.92 -10.98
CA SER A 13 4.16 -4.40 -10.88
C SER A 13 4.79 -4.20 -9.49
N GLY A 14 4.13 -3.44 -8.60
CA GLY A 14 4.60 -3.18 -7.24
C GLY A 14 4.37 -4.35 -6.27
N PHE A 15 4.77 -4.16 -5.01
CA PHE A 15 4.63 -5.16 -3.95
C PHE A 15 3.16 -5.58 -3.75
N ILE A 16 2.27 -4.66 -3.31
CA ILE A 16 0.85 -4.94 -3.12
C ILE A 16 0.20 -5.33 -4.46
N GLY A 17 0.59 -4.67 -5.56
CA GLY A 17 0.10 -4.97 -6.91
C GLY A 17 0.31 -6.42 -7.31
N SER A 18 1.43 -7.02 -6.94
CA SER A 18 1.71 -8.43 -7.24
C SER A 18 0.78 -9.41 -6.50
N HIS A 19 0.33 -9.06 -5.29
CA HIS A 19 -0.68 -9.82 -4.55
C HIS A 19 -2.07 -9.61 -5.15
N LEU A 20 -2.41 -8.37 -5.54
CA LEU A 20 -3.67 -8.04 -6.23
C LEU A 20 -3.84 -8.84 -7.52
N VAL A 21 -2.84 -8.81 -8.41
CA VAL A 21 -2.86 -9.56 -9.68
C VAL A 21 -3.08 -11.04 -9.44
N ARG A 22 -2.27 -11.64 -8.57
CA ARG A 22 -2.37 -13.09 -8.29
C ARG A 22 -3.75 -13.49 -7.81
N GLN A 23 -4.32 -12.72 -6.88
CA GLN A 23 -5.62 -13.03 -6.30
C GLN A 23 -6.78 -12.72 -7.23
N ALA A 24 -6.69 -11.65 -8.03
CA ALA A 24 -7.68 -11.32 -9.03
C ALA A 24 -7.77 -12.40 -10.14
N LEU A 25 -6.61 -12.90 -10.62
CA LEU A 25 -6.58 -14.03 -11.55
C LEU A 25 -7.18 -15.28 -10.94
N ALA A 26 -6.84 -15.60 -9.68
CA ALA A 26 -7.39 -16.77 -8.98
C ALA A 26 -8.91 -16.64 -8.74
N ALA A 27 -9.43 -15.43 -8.60
CA ALA A 27 -10.86 -15.15 -8.49
C ALA A 27 -11.61 -15.11 -9.83
N GLY A 28 -10.91 -15.29 -10.96
CA GLY A 28 -11.52 -15.40 -12.29
C GLY A 28 -11.79 -14.06 -12.99
N TYR A 29 -11.14 -12.96 -12.59
CA TYR A 29 -11.23 -11.69 -13.30
C TYR A 29 -10.42 -11.71 -14.61
N GLU A 30 -10.91 -10.97 -15.60
CA GLU A 30 -10.10 -10.52 -16.73
C GLU A 30 -9.22 -9.35 -16.24
N VAL A 31 -7.96 -9.64 -15.87
CA VAL A 31 -7.06 -8.68 -15.24
C VAL A 31 -6.29 -7.86 -16.26
N TRP A 32 -6.41 -6.56 -16.17
CA TRP A 32 -5.65 -5.57 -16.92
C TRP A 32 -4.75 -4.77 -16.00
N ALA A 33 -3.47 -4.70 -16.33
CA ALA A 33 -2.49 -3.93 -15.59
C ALA A 33 -2.18 -2.62 -16.32
N ALA A 34 -2.55 -1.48 -15.73
CA ALA A 34 -2.09 -0.19 -16.19
C ALA A 34 -0.61 -0.01 -15.79
N VAL A 35 0.25 0.03 -16.78
CA VAL A 35 1.71 0.11 -16.61
C VAL A 35 2.28 1.31 -17.35
N ARG A 36 3.32 1.92 -16.80
CA ARG A 36 4.09 2.93 -17.51
C ARG A 36 5.02 2.27 -18.52
N ARG A 37 5.50 3.04 -19.48
CA ARG A 37 6.41 2.56 -20.54
C ARG A 37 7.67 1.89 -19.98
N ASP A 38 8.20 2.43 -18.89
CA ASP A 38 9.43 1.98 -18.21
C ASP A 38 9.21 0.89 -17.14
N SER A 39 7.97 0.44 -16.93
CA SER A 39 7.64 -0.61 -15.95
C SER A 39 8.24 -1.95 -16.34
N ASP A 40 8.68 -2.73 -15.33
CA ASP A 40 9.00 -4.14 -15.54
C ASP A 40 7.71 -4.94 -15.80
N LYS A 41 7.55 -5.37 -17.04
CA LYS A 41 6.36 -6.05 -17.56
C LYS A 41 6.50 -7.58 -17.54
N ALA A 42 7.73 -8.11 -17.42
CA ALA A 42 8.02 -9.52 -17.64
C ALA A 42 7.19 -10.46 -16.75
N ARG A 43 7.10 -10.13 -15.45
CA ARG A 43 6.32 -10.93 -14.49
C ARG A 43 4.82 -10.92 -14.78
N LEU A 44 4.26 -9.77 -15.16
CA LEU A 44 2.84 -9.62 -15.49
C LEU A 44 2.48 -10.41 -16.74
N THR A 45 3.31 -10.31 -17.78
CA THR A 45 3.14 -11.07 -19.03
C THR A 45 3.18 -12.58 -18.79
N ALA A 46 4.11 -13.06 -17.96
CA ALA A 46 4.22 -14.47 -17.60
C ALA A 46 2.98 -15.01 -16.84
N GLN A 47 2.19 -14.15 -16.23
CA GLN A 47 0.96 -14.51 -15.53
C GLN A 47 -0.31 -14.42 -16.40
N GLY A 48 -0.18 -14.06 -17.68
CA GLY A 48 -1.34 -13.93 -18.59
C GLY A 48 -2.16 -12.65 -18.38
N VAL A 49 -1.60 -11.64 -17.68
CA VAL A 49 -2.24 -10.34 -17.46
C VAL A 49 -2.22 -9.53 -18.74
N GLN A 50 -3.34 -8.90 -19.09
CA GLN A 50 -3.42 -7.94 -20.17
C GLN A 50 -2.68 -6.65 -19.76
N LEU A 51 -1.79 -6.16 -20.62
CA LEU A 51 -1.04 -4.93 -20.32
C LEU A 51 -1.65 -3.74 -21.04
N LEU A 52 -1.87 -2.67 -20.32
CA LEU A 52 -2.29 -1.39 -20.83
C LEU A 52 -1.20 -0.34 -20.51
N GLU A 53 -0.51 0.11 -21.55
CA GLU A 53 0.48 1.19 -21.38
C GLU A 53 -0.24 2.52 -21.25
N VAL A 54 0.06 3.27 -20.19
CA VAL A 54 -0.59 4.54 -19.85
C VAL A 54 0.43 5.63 -19.52
N ASP A 55 0.09 6.85 -19.89
CA ASP A 55 0.76 8.07 -19.43
C ASP A 55 -0.18 8.86 -18.51
N TYR A 56 0.18 8.96 -17.22
CA TYR A 56 -0.60 9.72 -16.25
C TYR A 56 -0.35 11.23 -16.30
N TYR A 57 0.64 11.70 -17.08
CA TYR A 57 0.91 13.12 -17.25
C TYR A 57 0.03 13.77 -18.32
N ASP A 58 -0.49 12.96 -19.26
CA ASP A 58 -1.36 13.42 -20.35
C ASP A 58 -2.75 12.75 -20.23
N GLU A 59 -3.75 13.55 -19.89
CA GLU A 59 -5.13 13.09 -19.65
C GLU A 59 -5.82 12.58 -20.92
N GLU A 60 -5.49 13.14 -22.09
CA GLU A 60 -6.04 12.67 -23.37
C GLU A 60 -5.39 11.37 -23.84
N GLN A 61 -4.09 11.20 -23.63
CA GLN A 61 -3.43 9.91 -23.88
C GLN A 61 -3.95 8.83 -22.92
N LEU A 62 -4.15 9.18 -21.65
CA LEU A 62 -4.74 8.28 -20.66
C LEU A 62 -6.17 7.87 -21.05
N PHE A 63 -7.01 8.83 -21.50
CA PHE A 63 -8.35 8.55 -22.00
C PHE A 63 -8.32 7.64 -23.22
N SER A 64 -7.47 7.94 -24.19
CA SER A 64 -7.32 7.13 -25.40
C SER A 64 -6.91 5.68 -25.07
N ALA A 65 -5.93 5.50 -24.17
CA ALA A 65 -5.50 4.18 -23.72
C ALA A 65 -6.62 3.40 -23.04
N LEU A 66 -7.33 4.03 -22.08
CA LEU A 66 -8.41 3.37 -21.33
C LEU A 66 -9.63 3.05 -22.20
N SER A 67 -9.83 3.78 -23.31
CA SER A 67 -10.93 3.59 -24.26
C SER A 67 -10.60 2.61 -25.40
N ALA A 68 -9.33 2.32 -25.64
CA ALA A 68 -8.88 1.47 -26.76
C ALA A 68 -9.07 -0.04 -26.52
N VAL A 69 -9.55 -0.44 -25.33
CA VAL A 69 -9.80 -1.85 -25.02
C VAL A 69 -11.06 -2.35 -25.75
N PRO A 70 -11.10 -3.66 -26.12
CA PRO A 70 -12.24 -4.23 -26.83
C PRO A 70 -13.56 -4.01 -26.07
N SER A 71 -14.58 -3.49 -26.74
CA SER A 71 -15.94 -3.38 -26.19
C SER A 71 -16.53 -4.77 -25.94
N ARG A 72 -17.35 -4.90 -24.90
CA ARG A 72 -18.11 -6.10 -24.56
C ARG A 72 -19.62 -5.95 -24.83
N GLY A 73 -19.98 -4.94 -25.63
CA GLY A 73 -21.35 -4.56 -25.94
C GLY A 73 -21.65 -3.14 -25.46
N GLU A 74 -22.73 -2.54 -25.97
CA GLU A 74 -23.06 -1.13 -25.70
C GLU A 74 -23.43 -0.86 -24.24
N GLU A 75 -24.01 -1.83 -23.54
CA GLU A 75 -24.47 -1.69 -22.15
C GLU A 75 -23.42 -2.10 -21.11
N ALA A 76 -22.32 -2.74 -21.52
CA ALA A 76 -21.30 -3.20 -20.60
C ALA A 76 -20.21 -2.12 -20.39
N PRO A 77 -19.83 -1.80 -19.12
CA PRO A 77 -18.72 -0.88 -18.89
C PRO A 77 -17.42 -1.47 -19.46
N LEU A 78 -16.54 -0.58 -19.93
CA LEU A 78 -15.19 -0.99 -20.37
C LEU A 78 -14.40 -1.64 -19.23
N TRP A 79 -14.61 -1.10 -18.03
CA TRP A 79 -14.01 -1.56 -16.78
C TRP A 79 -15.11 -1.81 -15.77
N ASP A 80 -15.32 -3.06 -15.34
CA ASP A 80 -16.27 -3.33 -14.26
C ASP A 80 -15.78 -2.74 -12.95
N TYR A 81 -14.47 -2.92 -12.68
CA TYR A 81 -13.82 -2.46 -11.46
C TYR A 81 -12.45 -1.86 -11.74
N VAL A 82 -12.06 -0.92 -10.88
CA VAL A 82 -10.73 -0.32 -10.91
C VAL A 82 -10.14 -0.35 -9.50
N ILE A 83 -8.94 -0.94 -9.35
CA ILE A 83 -8.15 -0.85 -8.12
C ILE A 83 -6.95 0.05 -8.40
N HIS A 84 -6.99 1.27 -7.85
CA HIS A 84 -5.90 2.23 -7.96
C HIS A 84 -4.89 2.06 -6.84
N ASN A 85 -3.85 1.27 -7.12
CA ASN A 85 -2.76 0.98 -6.20
C ASN A 85 -1.43 1.65 -6.63
N ALA A 86 -1.41 2.38 -7.73
CA ALA A 86 -0.22 3.13 -8.14
C ALA A 86 0.09 4.24 -7.13
N GLY A 87 1.38 4.39 -6.84
CA GLY A 87 1.87 5.42 -5.93
C GLY A 87 3.32 5.16 -5.53
N ILE A 88 3.93 6.18 -4.96
CA ILE A 88 5.30 6.12 -4.42
C ILE A 88 5.29 6.37 -2.92
N THR A 89 6.11 5.63 -2.18
CA THR A 89 6.32 5.79 -0.73
C THR A 89 7.68 6.42 -0.41
N LYS A 90 8.53 6.59 -1.42
CA LYS A 90 9.89 7.13 -1.33
C LYS A 90 10.25 7.83 -2.62
N THR A 91 10.88 8.98 -2.50
CA THR A 91 11.46 9.71 -3.63
C THR A 91 12.65 10.54 -3.18
N ALA A 92 13.54 10.90 -4.11
CA ALA A 92 14.57 11.92 -3.91
C ALA A 92 14.02 13.33 -4.12
N HIS A 93 12.92 13.47 -4.87
CA HIS A 93 12.26 14.72 -5.26
C HIS A 93 10.90 14.80 -4.59
N VAL A 94 10.79 15.62 -3.56
CA VAL A 94 9.60 15.65 -2.67
C VAL A 94 8.30 16.08 -3.36
N GLU A 95 8.40 16.86 -4.44
CA GLU A 95 7.31 17.27 -5.30
C GLU A 95 6.61 16.08 -6.00
N GLU A 96 7.34 14.98 -6.25
CA GLU A 96 6.79 13.78 -6.87
C GLU A 96 5.71 13.11 -6.01
N PHE A 97 5.71 13.31 -4.68
CA PHE A 97 4.64 12.76 -3.84
C PHE A 97 3.27 13.29 -4.24
N ALA A 98 3.13 14.61 -4.41
CA ALA A 98 1.87 15.21 -4.81
C ALA A 98 1.51 14.82 -6.25
N GLU A 99 2.46 14.89 -7.17
CA GLU A 99 2.24 14.56 -8.58
C GLU A 99 1.81 13.10 -8.77
N VAL A 100 2.61 12.15 -8.25
CA VAL A 100 2.38 10.72 -8.51
C VAL A 100 1.22 10.15 -7.68
N ASN A 101 1.07 10.57 -6.41
CA ASN A 101 0.04 9.98 -5.55
C ASN A 101 -1.30 10.70 -5.64
N ALA A 102 -1.33 12.01 -5.93
CA ALA A 102 -2.57 12.78 -5.95
C ALA A 102 -2.97 13.19 -7.38
N GLU A 103 -2.10 13.86 -8.14
CA GLU A 103 -2.46 14.36 -9.46
C GLU A 103 -2.70 13.22 -10.47
N HIS A 104 -1.91 12.14 -10.44
CA HIS A 104 -2.19 10.96 -11.28
C HIS A 104 -3.53 10.31 -10.88
N THR A 105 -3.88 10.28 -9.59
CA THR A 105 -5.20 9.82 -9.13
C THR A 105 -6.31 10.70 -9.69
N ARG A 106 -6.17 12.03 -9.58
CA ARG A 106 -7.15 12.98 -10.09
C ARG A 106 -7.39 12.81 -11.60
N ARG A 107 -6.30 12.73 -12.40
CA ARG A 107 -6.42 12.53 -13.85
C ARG A 107 -7.08 11.20 -14.20
N LEU A 108 -6.74 10.12 -13.48
CA LEU A 108 -7.39 8.82 -13.68
C LEU A 108 -8.89 8.90 -13.38
N LEU A 109 -9.30 9.54 -12.28
CA LEU A 109 -10.70 9.73 -11.92
C LEU A 109 -11.44 10.54 -12.99
N ASN A 110 -10.86 11.66 -13.47
CA ASN A 110 -11.42 12.47 -14.54
C ASN A 110 -11.68 11.64 -15.81
N VAL A 111 -10.69 10.82 -16.20
CA VAL A 111 -10.81 9.97 -17.37
C VAL A 111 -11.89 8.91 -17.18
N LEU A 112 -11.95 8.25 -16.02
CA LEU A 112 -12.97 7.24 -15.75
C LEU A 112 -14.39 7.83 -15.76
N CYS A 113 -14.57 9.07 -15.30
CA CYS A 113 -15.86 9.78 -15.37
C CYS A 113 -16.27 10.16 -16.80
N ARG A 114 -15.32 10.28 -17.73
CA ARG A 114 -15.59 10.60 -19.15
C ARG A 114 -15.96 9.36 -19.97
N LEU A 115 -15.73 8.16 -19.44
CA LEU A 115 -16.13 6.93 -20.14
C LEU A 115 -17.65 6.85 -20.28
N PRO A 116 -18.18 6.23 -21.37
CA PRO A 116 -19.62 6.08 -21.58
C PRO A 116 -20.34 5.42 -20.41
N GLN A 117 -19.67 4.46 -19.77
CA GLN A 117 -20.12 3.77 -18.57
C GLN A 117 -19.00 3.83 -17.53
N PRO A 118 -19.19 4.47 -16.39
CA PRO A 118 -18.20 4.47 -15.31
C PRO A 118 -18.08 3.08 -14.69
N PRO A 119 -16.97 2.78 -14.00
CA PRO A 119 -16.80 1.50 -13.29
C PRO A 119 -17.82 1.36 -12.16
N LYS A 120 -18.27 0.13 -11.92
CA LYS A 120 -19.17 -0.22 -10.81
C LYS A 120 -18.57 0.08 -9.44
N ARG A 121 -17.25 0.03 -9.33
CA ARG A 121 -16.50 0.39 -8.12
C ARG A 121 -15.07 0.80 -8.46
N PHE A 122 -14.65 1.92 -7.87
CA PHE A 122 -13.26 2.37 -7.82
C PHE A 122 -12.72 2.16 -6.41
N VAL A 123 -11.64 1.41 -6.25
CA VAL A 123 -10.96 1.21 -4.96
C VAL A 123 -9.65 1.98 -4.95
N LEU A 124 -9.53 2.94 -4.05
CA LEU A 124 -8.26 3.64 -3.81
C LEU A 124 -7.45 2.90 -2.73
N MET A 125 -6.23 2.51 -3.07
CA MET A 125 -5.25 2.06 -2.08
C MET A 125 -4.56 3.27 -1.46
N SER A 126 -5.07 3.73 -0.31
CA SER A 126 -4.49 4.82 0.46
C SER A 126 -3.51 4.31 1.53
N SER A 127 -3.43 4.93 2.69
CA SER A 127 -2.53 4.57 3.79
C SER A 127 -2.99 5.19 5.10
N LEU A 128 -2.74 4.54 6.23
CA LEU A 128 -2.88 5.17 7.56
C LEU A 128 -2.06 6.46 7.72
N SER A 129 -1.02 6.65 6.92
CA SER A 129 -0.21 7.89 6.94
C SER A 129 -0.99 9.13 6.55
N SER A 130 -2.17 9.01 5.89
CA SER A 130 -3.06 10.14 5.59
C SER A 130 -3.70 10.76 6.83
N TYR A 131 -3.70 10.05 7.96
CA TYR A 131 -4.24 10.53 9.24
C TYR A 131 -3.18 11.19 10.13
N GLY A 132 -1.92 10.76 10.06
CA GLY A 132 -0.90 11.18 11.01
C GLY A 132 -1.14 10.59 12.41
N ASP A 133 -0.83 11.35 13.47
CA ASP A 133 -0.94 10.89 14.85
C ASP A 133 -2.17 11.50 15.57
N VAL A 134 -3.32 11.32 15.00
CA VAL A 134 -4.57 11.94 15.48
C VAL A 134 -5.27 11.16 16.59
N ALA A 135 -4.96 9.87 16.74
CA ALA A 135 -5.55 9.08 17.79
C ALA A 135 -5.07 9.54 19.17
N PRO A 136 -5.97 9.74 20.15
CA PRO A 136 -5.58 10.03 21.53
C PRO A 136 -4.58 8.99 22.05
N ARG A 137 -3.75 9.40 23.03
CA ARG A 137 -2.74 8.52 23.62
C ARG A 137 -3.40 7.25 24.17
N GLY A 138 -2.98 6.08 23.63
CA GLY A 138 -3.54 4.78 24.01
C GLY A 138 -4.80 4.34 23.24
N ALA A 139 -5.42 5.22 22.46
CA ALA A 139 -6.55 4.89 21.60
C ALA A 139 -6.11 4.33 20.24
N SER A 140 -7.04 3.70 19.51
CA SER A 140 -6.86 3.27 18.13
C SER A 140 -7.28 4.38 17.16
N LEU A 141 -6.64 4.43 16.00
CA LEU A 141 -7.03 5.28 14.89
C LEU A 141 -8.26 4.66 14.20
N HIS A 142 -9.29 5.46 13.99
CA HIS A 142 -10.47 5.10 13.20
C HIS A 142 -10.52 5.95 11.94
N ALA A 143 -11.16 5.44 10.90
CA ALA A 143 -11.30 6.14 9.62
C ALA A 143 -12.15 7.43 9.69
N GLU A 144 -12.95 7.60 10.73
CA GLU A 144 -13.79 8.79 10.99
C GLU A 144 -13.05 9.96 11.63
N LEU A 145 -11.82 9.74 12.13
CA LEU A 145 -11.02 10.82 12.74
C LEU A 145 -10.60 11.85 11.69
N PRO A 146 -10.44 13.13 12.08
CA PRO A 146 -9.96 14.15 11.15
C PRO A 146 -8.53 13.86 10.71
N GLN A 147 -8.27 13.94 9.42
CA GLN A 147 -6.94 13.73 8.86
C GLN A 147 -6.01 14.89 9.16
N LYS A 148 -4.81 14.60 9.67
CA LYS A 148 -3.75 15.57 9.97
C LYS A 148 -2.37 15.00 9.61
N PRO A 149 -2.12 14.74 8.31
CA PRO A 149 -0.88 14.09 7.89
C PRO A 149 0.36 14.92 8.21
N HIS A 150 1.39 14.30 8.78
CA HIS A 150 2.64 14.94 9.17
C HIS A 150 3.74 14.80 8.11
N THR A 151 3.56 13.89 7.14
CA THR A 151 4.52 13.61 6.07
C THR A 151 4.01 14.11 4.73
N LEU A 152 4.90 14.39 3.79
CA LEU A 152 4.52 14.75 2.42
C LEU A 152 3.82 13.58 1.72
N TYR A 153 4.29 12.35 1.98
CA TYR A 153 3.60 11.14 1.55
C TYR A 153 2.16 11.07 2.09
N GLY A 154 1.97 11.24 3.40
CA GLY A 154 0.64 11.23 4.01
C GLY A 154 -0.28 12.32 3.45
N ARG A 155 0.25 13.53 3.22
CA ARG A 155 -0.49 14.64 2.59
C ARG A 155 -0.93 14.31 1.17
N SER A 156 -0.05 13.69 0.38
CA SER A 156 -0.39 13.29 -0.99
C SER A 156 -1.47 12.20 -1.03
N LYS A 157 -1.45 11.25 -0.07
CA LYS A 157 -2.51 10.24 0.05
C LYS A 157 -3.83 10.85 0.52
N CYS A 158 -3.80 11.77 1.49
CA CYS A 158 -4.97 12.53 1.94
C CYS A 158 -5.61 13.32 0.77
N LEU A 159 -4.81 13.96 -0.07
CA LEU A 159 -5.28 14.67 -1.24
C LEU A 159 -5.90 13.73 -2.29
N ALA A 160 -5.29 12.56 -2.52
CA ALA A 160 -5.84 11.52 -3.40
C ALA A 160 -7.21 11.01 -2.90
N GLU A 161 -7.37 10.81 -1.58
CA GLU A 161 -8.64 10.46 -0.95
C GLU A 161 -9.70 11.53 -1.23
N HIS A 162 -9.35 12.80 -1.03
CA HIS A 162 -10.25 13.91 -1.29
C HIS A 162 -10.71 13.99 -2.77
N TYR A 163 -9.79 13.81 -3.72
CA TYR A 163 -10.16 13.73 -5.13
C TYR A 163 -11.09 12.55 -5.43
N THR A 164 -10.87 11.41 -4.76
CA THR A 164 -11.72 10.22 -4.92
C THR A 164 -13.14 10.49 -4.42
N GLU A 165 -13.30 11.12 -3.26
CA GLU A 165 -14.58 11.48 -2.67
C GLU A 165 -15.36 12.49 -3.53
N GLN A 166 -14.66 13.39 -4.21
CA GLN A 166 -15.27 14.41 -5.07
C GLN A 166 -15.53 13.93 -6.50
N SER A 167 -15.05 12.75 -6.88
CA SER A 167 -15.12 12.28 -8.27
C SER A 167 -16.52 11.96 -8.78
N GLY A 168 -17.46 11.66 -7.88
CA GLY A 168 -18.79 11.17 -8.24
C GLY A 168 -18.84 9.70 -8.63
N LEU A 169 -17.71 8.99 -8.69
CA LEU A 169 -17.67 7.54 -8.93
C LEU A 169 -18.10 6.75 -7.68
N PRO A 170 -18.71 5.57 -7.83
CA PRO A 170 -18.85 4.62 -6.73
C PRO A 170 -17.46 4.20 -6.25
N PHE A 171 -17.08 4.58 -5.04
CA PHE A 171 -15.71 4.34 -4.55
C PHE A 171 -15.68 3.59 -3.20
N THR A 172 -14.50 3.04 -2.88
CA THR A 172 -14.12 2.61 -1.54
C THR A 172 -12.64 2.96 -1.32
N ILE A 173 -12.29 3.50 -0.16
CA ILE A 173 -10.92 3.85 0.20
C ILE A 173 -10.41 2.84 1.22
N LEU A 174 -9.29 2.17 0.92
CA LEU A 174 -8.62 1.29 1.85
C LEU A 174 -7.39 1.95 2.45
N LEU A 175 -7.26 1.84 3.77
CA LEU A 175 -6.21 2.44 4.60
C LEU A 175 -5.35 1.33 5.22
N PRO A 176 -4.46 0.67 4.45
CA PRO A 176 -3.59 -0.34 5.01
C PRO A 176 -2.64 0.26 6.05
N THR A 177 -2.42 -0.50 7.12
CA THR A 177 -1.40 -0.23 8.12
C THR A 177 -0.01 -0.68 7.65
N GLY A 178 0.85 -1.17 8.52
CA GLY A 178 2.16 -1.73 8.16
C GLY A 178 2.05 -2.97 7.28
N VAL A 179 2.08 -2.80 5.96
CA VAL A 179 1.97 -3.92 5.01
C VAL A 179 3.29 -4.64 4.87
N TYR A 180 3.29 -5.94 5.12
CA TYR A 180 4.45 -6.81 4.98
C TYR A 180 4.11 -8.06 4.14
N GLY A 181 5.12 -8.79 3.67
CA GLY A 181 4.90 -10.01 2.87
C GLY A 181 6.01 -10.24 1.84
N PRO A 182 5.93 -11.32 1.05
CA PRO A 182 6.84 -11.58 -0.06
C PRO A 182 6.86 -10.41 -1.06
N GLY A 183 8.05 -9.84 -1.30
CA GLY A 183 8.23 -8.69 -2.19
C GLY A 183 8.26 -7.33 -1.49
N ASP A 184 7.95 -7.26 -0.18
CA ASP A 184 8.15 -6.05 0.62
C ASP A 184 9.65 -5.73 0.78
N LYS A 185 10.00 -4.44 0.65
CA LYS A 185 11.37 -3.96 0.78
C LYS A 185 11.64 -3.24 2.10
N ASP A 186 10.61 -2.79 2.81
CA ASP A 186 10.77 -1.98 4.01
C ASP A 186 10.98 -2.86 5.25
N TYR A 187 10.10 -3.82 5.52
CA TYR A 187 10.28 -4.78 6.62
C TYR A 187 11.40 -5.77 6.35
N LEU A 188 11.71 -6.05 5.07
CA LEU A 188 12.89 -6.85 4.70
C LEU A 188 14.18 -6.25 5.28
N ILE A 189 14.34 -4.92 5.31
CA ILE A 189 15.51 -4.26 5.92
C ILE A 189 15.61 -4.59 7.42
N ALA A 190 14.48 -4.57 8.13
CA ALA A 190 14.42 -4.94 9.53
C ALA A 190 14.79 -6.43 9.74
N LEU A 191 14.23 -7.31 8.92
CA LEU A 191 14.54 -8.75 8.94
C LEU A 191 16.03 -9.02 8.66
N GLN A 192 16.62 -8.32 7.69
CA GLN A 192 18.05 -8.41 7.37
C GLN A 192 18.93 -7.94 8.54
N SER A 193 18.53 -6.87 9.22
CA SER A 193 19.24 -6.37 10.39
C SER A 193 19.19 -7.38 11.54
N ILE A 194 18.02 -7.94 11.84
CA ILE A 194 17.83 -8.98 12.85
C ILE A 194 18.62 -10.24 12.47
N ALA A 195 18.62 -10.64 11.20
CA ALA A 195 19.40 -11.76 10.69
C ALA A 195 20.92 -11.57 10.87
N ARG A 196 21.39 -10.32 10.90
CA ARG A 196 22.80 -9.96 11.20
C ARG A 196 23.07 -9.83 12.71
N GLY A 197 22.07 -10.07 13.56
CA GLY A 197 22.22 -10.02 15.02
C GLY A 197 21.96 -8.66 15.66
N ILE A 198 21.37 -7.69 14.94
CA ILE A 198 21.10 -6.35 15.47
C ILE A 198 19.64 -5.98 15.19
N ASN A 199 18.95 -5.50 16.24
CA ASN A 199 17.64 -4.86 16.12
C ASN A 199 17.67 -3.46 16.72
N ALA A 200 17.57 -2.44 15.88
CA ALA A 200 17.55 -1.03 16.28
C ALA A 200 16.11 -0.51 16.29
N MET A 201 15.60 -0.18 17.47
CA MET A 201 14.25 0.37 17.67
C MET A 201 14.33 1.88 17.90
N ALA A 202 13.53 2.65 17.18
CA ALA A 202 13.49 4.10 17.33
C ALA A 202 12.81 4.51 18.65
N GLY A 203 13.41 5.43 19.39
CA GLY A 203 12.89 5.96 20.66
C GLY A 203 13.13 5.05 21.86
N LEU A 204 13.12 5.66 23.05
CA LEU A 204 13.39 4.94 24.32
C LEU A 204 12.14 4.24 24.89
N SER A 205 10.93 4.69 24.50
CA SER A 205 9.66 4.07 24.89
C SER A 205 9.18 3.04 23.88
N LYS A 206 8.25 2.18 24.30
CA LYS A 206 7.58 1.21 23.41
C LYS A 206 6.88 1.93 22.25
N GLN A 207 6.92 1.33 21.08
CA GLN A 207 6.09 1.69 19.93
C GLN A 207 5.04 0.60 19.75
N TYR A 208 3.78 1.01 19.62
CA TYR A 208 2.69 0.09 19.28
C TYR A 208 2.47 0.12 17.77
N LEU A 209 2.39 -1.05 17.19
CA LEU A 209 2.32 -1.28 15.76
C LEU A 209 1.11 -2.17 15.43
N THR A 210 0.55 -1.98 14.27
CA THR A 210 -0.40 -2.89 13.64
C THR A 210 0.15 -3.30 12.29
N PHE A 211 -0.19 -4.49 11.85
CA PHE A 211 0.32 -5.06 10.61
C PHE A 211 -0.82 -5.60 9.75
N VAL A 212 -0.54 -5.81 8.49
CA VAL A 212 -1.39 -6.57 7.58
C VAL A 212 -0.54 -7.27 6.53
N TYR A 213 -0.83 -8.53 6.28
CA TYR A 213 -0.19 -9.29 5.22
C TYR A 213 -0.62 -8.77 3.84
N GLY A 214 0.34 -8.62 2.89
CA GLY A 214 0.05 -8.09 1.55
C GLY A 214 -1.03 -8.87 0.79
N GLY A 215 -1.12 -10.20 1.04
CA GLY A 215 -2.19 -11.03 0.53
C GLY A 215 -3.57 -10.65 1.09
N ASP A 216 -3.67 -10.30 2.35
CA ASP A 216 -4.94 -9.88 2.96
C ASP A 216 -5.35 -8.46 2.54
N VAL A 217 -4.38 -7.57 2.25
CA VAL A 217 -4.69 -6.29 1.59
C VAL A 217 -5.33 -6.52 0.22
N ALA A 218 -4.79 -7.45 -0.57
CA ALA A 218 -5.36 -7.79 -1.87
C ALA A 218 -6.76 -8.43 -1.73
N ARG A 219 -6.97 -9.32 -0.76
CA ARG A 219 -8.28 -9.91 -0.46
C ARG A 219 -9.30 -8.84 -0.04
N ALA A 220 -8.90 -7.91 0.82
CA ALA A 220 -9.77 -6.81 1.22
C ALA A 220 -10.18 -5.94 0.03
N ALA A 221 -9.23 -5.64 -0.87
CA ALA A 221 -9.52 -4.86 -2.08
C ALA A 221 -10.51 -5.56 -3.01
N LEU A 222 -10.38 -6.87 -3.20
CA LEU A 222 -11.34 -7.65 -4.01
C LEU A 222 -12.69 -7.81 -3.31
N PHE A 223 -12.69 -7.99 -2.00
CA PHE A 223 -13.92 -8.11 -1.19
C PHE A 223 -14.81 -6.88 -1.33
N VAL A 224 -14.25 -5.66 -1.19
CA VAL A 224 -15.04 -4.43 -1.26
C VAL A 224 -15.53 -4.07 -2.66
N LEU A 225 -15.08 -4.76 -3.72
CA LEU A 225 -15.61 -4.56 -5.07
C LEU A 225 -17.10 -4.92 -5.14
N HIS A 226 -17.52 -5.96 -4.42
CA HIS A 226 -18.88 -6.51 -4.45
C HIS A 226 -19.70 -6.19 -3.19
N GLU A 227 -19.08 -5.59 -2.17
CA GLU A 227 -19.79 -5.23 -0.95
C GLU A 227 -20.42 -3.84 -1.09
N GLU A 228 -21.73 -3.80 -1.24
CA GLU A 228 -22.45 -2.53 -1.49
C GLU A 228 -22.35 -1.58 -0.30
N ARG A 229 -22.33 -2.08 0.93
CA ARG A 229 -22.16 -1.27 2.14
C ARG A 229 -20.79 -0.57 2.22
N ALA A 230 -19.84 -1.02 1.40
CA ALA A 230 -18.53 -0.39 1.31
C ALA A 230 -18.49 0.81 0.34
N CYS A 231 -19.58 1.09 -0.37
CA CYS A 231 -19.65 2.18 -1.32
C CYS A 231 -19.68 3.54 -0.61
N GLY A 232 -18.79 4.45 -1.01
CA GLY A 232 -18.66 5.77 -0.41
C GLY A 232 -17.85 5.82 0.88
N GLU A 233 -17.33 4.66 1.34
CA GLU A 233 -16.74 4.52 2.66
C GLU A 233 -15.22 4.31 2.62
N ARG A 234 -14.59 4.45 3.78
CA ARG A 234 -13.16 4.22 4.00
C ARG A 234 -12.94 3.23 5.13
N TYR A 235 -12.01 2.30 4.94
CA TYR A 235 -11.74 1.22 5.88
C TYR A 235 -10.26 1.09 6.20
N VAL A 236 -9.95 0.98 7.49
CA VAL A 236 -8.64 0.54 7.95
C VAL A 236 -8.47 -0.95 7.65
N VAL A 237 -7.31 -1.32 7.10
CA VAL A 237 -6.98 -2.71 6.79
C VAL A 237 -5.80 -3.14 7.67
N ALA A 238 -6.08 -4.02 8.63
CA ALA A 238 -5.12 -4.60 9.58
C ALA A 238 -5.48 -6.06 9.87
N ASP A 239 -4.58 -6.80 10.53
CA ASP A 239 -4.83 -8.18 10.97
C ASP A 239 -5.75 -8.28 12.20
N GLY A 240 -6.01 -7.17 12.89
CA GLY A 240 -6.85 -7.09 14.08
C GLY A 240 -6.06 -7.03 15.39
N ASP A 241 -4.79 -7.38 15.38
CA ASP A 241 -3.92 -7.39 16.55
C ASP A 241 -3.05 -6.13 16.67
N THR A 242 -2.59 -5.90 17.90
CA THR A 242 -1.62 -4.83 18.19
C THR A 242 -0.35 -5.45 18.77
N TYR A 243 0.76 -5.06 18.20
CA TYR A 243 2.09 -5.55 18.57
C TYR A 243 2.96 -4.40 19.09
N THR A 244 3.98 -4.73 19.87
CA THR A 244 5.05 -3.78 20.16
C THR A 244 6.22 -4.00 19.19
N ASP A 245 7.03 -2.97 19.02
CA ASP A 245 8.30 -3.03 18.28
C ASP A 245 9.22 -4.18 18.77
N LYS A 246 9.16 -4.49 20.08
CA LYS A 246 9.93 -5.59 20.68
C LYS A 246 9.32 -6.96 20.37
N GLU A 247 8.00 -7.10 20.43
CA GLU A 247 7.31 -8.37 20.09
C GLU A 247 7.55 -8.76 18.64
N PHE A 248 7.41 -7.82 17.70
CA PHE A 248 7.78 -8.02 16.30
C PHE A 248 9.23 -8.51 16.16
N ALA A 249 10.17 -7.85 16.83
CA ALA A 249 11.58 -8.21 16.74
C ALA A 249 11.90 -9.59 17.32
N LEU A 250 11.29 -9.95 18.45
CA LEU A 250 11.47 -11.27 19.06
C LEU A 250 10.86 -12.40 18.21
N LEU A 251 9.70 -12.14 17.61
CA LEU A 251 9.07 -13.06 16.66
C LEU A 251 9.97 -13.27 15.43
N ALA A 252 10.42 -12.18 14.81
CA ALA A 252 11.34 -12.24 13.67
C ALA A 252 12.66 -12.96 14.02
N GLN A 253 13.24 -12.69 15.20
CA GLN A 253 14.43 -13.37 15.69
C GLN A 253 14.22 -14.89 15.77
N ARG A 254 13.09 -15.32 16.37
CA ARG A 254 12.71 -16.74 16.48
C ARG A 254 12.59 -17.41 15.11
N LEU A 255 11.87 -16.77 14.18
CA LEU A 255 11.61 -17.31 12.85
C LEU A 255 12.88 -17.35 11.97
N LEU A 256 13.81 -16.42 12.17
CA LEU A 256 15.12 -16.42 11.52
C LEU A 256 16.10 -17.45 12.15
N GLY A 257 15.73 -18.08 13.27
CA GLY A 257 16.58 -19.04 13.97
C GLY A 257 17.80 -18.41 14.68
N ARG A 258 17.74 -17.12 15.03
CA ARG A 258 18.87 -16.41 15.66
C ARG A 258 18.84 -16.56 17.18
N LYS A 259 19.87 -17.17 17.75
CA LYS A 259 20.00 -17.35 19.22
C LYS A 259 20.22 -16.01 19.93
N HIS A 260 21.06 -15.15 19.36
CA HIS A 260 21.45 -13.88 19.96
C HIS A 260 21.20 -12.74 18.98
N VAL A 261 20.46 -11.74 19.42
CA VAL A 261 20.22 -10.47 18.71
C VAL A 261 20.35 -9.34 19.73
N LEU A 262 21.18 -8.35 19.42
CA LEU A 262 21.34 -7.15 20.24
C LEU A 262 20.17 -6.20 19.96
N HIS A 263 19.28 -6.05 20.94
CA HIS A 263 18.15 -5.13 20.88
C HIS A 263 18.53 -3.75 21.43
N LEU A 264 18.64 -2.77 20.54
CA LEU A 264 19.05 -1.40 20.89
C LEU A 264 17.91 -0.44 20.76
N ARG A 265 17.72 0.44 21.74
CA ARG A 265 16.83 1.58 21.64
C ARG A 265 17.62 2.84 21.30
N ILE A 266 17.29 3.44 20.16
CA ILE A 266 18.00 4.61 19.63
C ILE A 266 17.21 5.87 20.00
N PRO A 267 17.79 6.82 20.76
CA PRO A 267 17.12 8.08 21.07
C PRO A 267 16.61 8.81 19.82
N LEU A 268 15.44 9.43 19.91
CA LEU A 268 14.81 10.10 18.75
C LEU A 268 15.67 11.24 18.16
N CYS A 269 16.50 11.90 18.99
CA CYS A 269 17.45 12.89 18.48
C CYS A 269 18.48 12.29 17.53
N VAL A 270 18.97 11.07 17.80
CA VAL A 270 19.90 10.32 16.92
C VAL A 270 19.18 9.91 15.65
N VAL A 271 17.94 9.37 15.77
CA VAL A 271 17.12 9.00 14.61
C VAL A 271 16.86 10.23 13.72
N ARG A 272 16.56 11.40 14.31
CA ARG A 272 16.37 12.66 13.58
C ARG A 272 17.63 13.08 12.82
N LEU A 273 18.79 12.95 13.46
CA LEU A 273 20.08 13.30 12.86
C LEU A 273 20.41 12.37 11.69
N THR A 274 20.19 11.05 11.84
CA THR A 274 20.40 10.08 10.74
C THR A 274 19.45 10.32 9.57
N CYS A 275 18.19 10.65 9.83
CA CYS A 275 17.23 11.04 8.80
C CYS A 275 17.63 12.33 8.09
N PHE A 276 18.20 13.31 8.81
CA PHE A 276 18.72 14.54 8.23
C PHE A 276 19.87 14.26 7.23
N PHE A 277 20.89 13.50 7.66
CA PHE A 277 22.01 13.14 6.79
C PHE A 277 21.58 12.22 5.64
N GLY A 278 20.60 11.34 5.87
CA GLY A 278 19.99 10.54 4.82
C GLY A 278 19.38 11.42 3.71
N SER A 279 18.61 12.44 4.08
CA SER A 279 18.05 13.39 3.11
C SER A 279 19.12 14.19 2.39
N LEU A 280 20.16 14.67 3.09
CA LEU A 280 21.27 15.41 2.49
C LEU A 280 22.01 14.53 1.45
N ARG A 281 22.28 13.28 1.81
CA ARG A 281 22.89 12.33 0.86
C ARG A 281 21.99 12.09 -0.36
N ALA A 282 20.67 11.92 -0.16
CA ALA A 282 19.73 11.74 -1.27
C ALA A 282 19.73 12.94 -2.22
N SER A 283 19.75 14.16 -1.67
CA SER A 283 19.84 15.41 -2.44
C SER A 283 21.10 15.51 -3.29
N ILE A 284 22.24 15.03 -2.78
CA ILE A 284 23.53 15.06 -3.47
C ILE A 284 23.64 13.95 -4.51
N THR A 285 23.15 12.74 -4.19
CA THR A 285 23.38 11.54 -5.02
C THR A 285 22.23 11.22 -5.98
N GLY A 286 21.07 11.88 -5.84
CA GLY A 286 19.83 11.54 -6.55
C GLY A 286 19.25 10.16 -6.17
N ARG A 287 19.81 9.47 -5.14
CA ARG A 287 19.38 8.14 -4.73
C ARG A 287 18.54 8.20 -3.46
N THR A 288 17.40 7.52 -3.49
CA THR A 288 16.52 7.40 -2.31
C THR A 288 17.22 6.68 -1.16
N THR A 289 16.99 7.12 0.08
CA THR A 289 17.48 6.47 1.29
C THR A 289 16.32 5.98 2.14
N PRO A 290 16.47 4.82 2.84
CA PRO A 290 15.42 4.31 3.74
C PRO A 290 15.10 5.27 4.90
N LEU A 291 16.09 6.00 5.39
CA LEU A 291 15.96 7.01 6.44
C LEU A 291 16.08 8.40 5.81
N ASN A 292 15.01 9.17 5.87
CA ASN A 292 14.95 10.55 5.38
C ASN A 292 14.08 11.41 6.30
N ARG A 293 14.08 12.72 6.08
CA ARG A 293 13.32 13.68 6.92
C ARG A 293 11.82 13.42 6.90
N ASP A 294 11.26 12.98 5.78
CA ASP A 294 9.82 12.70 5.66
C ASP A 294 9.42 11.44 6.46
N LYS A 295 10.31 10.46 6.59
CA LYS A 295 10.06 9.26 7.42
C LYS A 295 10.24 9.48 8.92
N TYR A 296 10.94 10.53 9.35
CA TYR A 296 11.18 10.76 10.78
C TYR A 296 9.91 10.83 11.62
N PRO A 297 8.83 11.56 11.24
CA PRO A 297 7.58 11.58 12.01
C PRO A 297 6.98 10.19 12.19
N LEU A 298 7.02 9.32 11.15
CA LEU A 298 6.51 7.96 11.22
C LEU A 298 7.32 7.10 12.22
N LEU A 299 8.65 7.24 12.22
CA LEU A 299 9.53 6.52 13.16
C LEU A 299 9.39 7.05 14.60
N ALA A 300 9.11 8.35 14.75
CA ALA A 300 8.95 9.00 16.05
C ALA A 300 7.58 8.70 16.68
N GLN A 301 6.55 8.44 15.90
CA GLN A 301 5.22 8.12 16.38
C GLN A 301 5.22 6.85 17.22
N ARG A 302 4.63 6.91 18.42
CA ARG A 302 4.64 5.79 19.38
C ARG A 302 3.39 4.93 19.30
N ASN A 303 2.29 5.44 18.73
CA ASN A 303 1.01 4.76 18.66
C ASN A 303 0.53 4.63 17.21
N TRP A 304 0.63 3.42 16.67
CA TRP A 304 0.10 3.03 15.36
C TRP A 304 -1.07 2.04 15.51
N ARG A 305 -1.73 2.05 16.68
CA ARG A 305 -2.96 1.27 16.83
C ARG A 305 -4.01 1.79 15.88
N CYS A 306 -4.73 0.88 15.25
CA CYS A 306 -5.85 1.21 14.39
C CYS A 306 -6.99 0.22 14.59
N ASP A 307 -8.19 0.62 14.20
CA ASP A 307 -9.40 -0.18 14.35
C ASP A 307 -9.89 -0.69 12.99
N PRO A 308 -9.70 -1.97 12.64
CA PRO A 308 -10.23 -2.59 11.44
C PRO A 308 -11.66 -3.13 11.61
N SER A 309 -12.27 -3.01 12.79
CA SER A 309 -13.58 -3.62 13.10
C SER A 309 -14.71 -3.21 12.15
N PRO A 310 -14.74 -1.97 11.57
CA PRO A 310 -15.74 -1.64 10.56
C PRO A 310 -15.66 -2.52 9.30
N LEU A 311 -14.44 -2.84 8.84
CA LEU A 311 -14.26 -3.76 7.70
C LEU A 311 -14.66 -5.21 8.08
N PHE A 312 -14.36 -5.62 9.30
CA PHE A 312 -14.76 -6.95 9.81
C PHE A 312 -16.27 -7.08 9.94
N ALA A 313 -16.96 -6.02 10.34
CA ALA A 313 -18.42 -5.97 10.42
C ALA A 313 -19.12 -6.13 9.06
N LEU A 314 -18.43 -5.87 7.94
CA LEU A 314 -18.90 -6.20 6.60
C LEU A 314 -18.81 -7.70 6.29
N GLY A 315 -18.05 -8.47 7.06
CA GLY A 315 -17.80 -9.90 6.85
C GLY A 315 -16.39 -10.23 6.35
N PHE A 316 -15.53 -9.23 6.17
CA PHE A 316 -14.12 -9.48 5.84
C PHE A 316 -13.39 -10.04 7.06
N THR A 317 -12.57 -11.08 6.83
CA THR A 317 -11.68 -11.62 7.86
C THR A 317 -10.28 -11.81 7.27
N PRO A 318 -9.23 -11.25 7.89
CA PRO A 318 -7.85 -11.55 7.50
C PRO A 318 -7.58 -13.05 7.67
N SER A 319 -6.78 -13.62 6.78
CA SER A 319 -6.47 -15.05 6.78
C SER A 319 -5.09 -15.37 7.34
N THR A 320 -4.26 -14.34 7.53
CA THR A 320 -2.83 -14.50 7.81
C THR A 320 -2.46 -13.64 9.01
N ASP A 321 -2.11 -14.28 10.11
CA ASP A 321 -1.54 -13.60 11.27
C ASP A 321 -0.08 -13.19 11.04
N LEU A 322 0.47 -12.40 11.96
CA LEU A 322 1.84 -11.89 11.83
C LEU A 322 2.88 -13.02 11.77
N GLU A 323 2.70 -14.11 12.50
CA GLU A 323 3.66 -15.22 12.51
C GLU A 323 3.66 -15.97 11.17
N ALA A 324 2.50 -16.37 10.69
CA ALA A 324 2.36 -17.07 9.41
C ALA A 324 2.89 -16.22 8.25
N GLY A 325 2.52 -14.95 8.17
CA GLY A 325 2.97 -14.05 7.13
C GLY A 325 4.48 -13.76 7.18
N LEU A 326 5.07 -13.64 8.38
CA LEU A 326 6.52 -13.51 8.51
C LEU A 326 7.26 -14.78 8.10
N ARG A 327 6.71 -15.98 8.36
CA ARG A 327 7.27 -17.24 7.84
C ARG A 327 7.37 -17.23 6.33
N GLU A 328 6.29 -16.88 5.65
CA GLU A 328 6.26 -16.78 4.19
C GLU A 328 7.23 -15.72 3.68
N THR A 329 7.27 -14.55 4.33
CA THR A 329 8.18 -13.45 3.97
C THR A 329 9.64 -13.87 4.07
N ILE A 330 10.01 -14.55 5.17
CA ILE A 330 11.36 -15.05 5.40
C ILE A 330 11.71 -16.15 4.39
N ALA A 331 10.79 -17.08 4.13
CA ALA A 331 10.99 -18.14 3.13
C ALA A 331 11.23 -17.56 1.73
N ALA A 332 10.40 -16.60 1.32
CA ALA A 332 10.59 -15.90 0.04
C ALA A 332 11.91 -15.11 -0.01
N GLY A 333 12.27 -14.45 1.10
CA GLY A 333 13.55 -13.75 1.23
C GLY A 333 14.77 -14.67 1.10
N ARG A 334 14.70 -15.88 1.66
CA ARG A 334 15.73 -16.94 1.50
C ARG A 334 15.82 -17.44 0.07
N THR A 335 14.70 -17.76 -0.55
CA THR A 335 14.63 -18.19 -1.96
C THR A 335 15.23 -17.13 -2.90
N ALA A 336 15.03 -15.86 -2.60
CA ALA A 336 15.59 -14.74 -3.37
C ALA A 336 17.05 -14.42 -3.01
N GLY A 337 17.70 -15.13 -2.06
CA GLY A 337 19.05 -14.84 -1.58
C GLY A 337 19.18 -13.53 -0.80
N LEU A 338 18.08 -12.98 -0.30
CA LEU A 338 18.04 -11.72 0.44
C LEU A 338 18.13 -11.91 1.96
N LEU A 339 17.85 -13.11 2.44
CA LEU A 339 17.96 -13.53 3.85
C LEU A 339 18.78 -14.83 3.94
N PRO A 340 19.48 -15.07 5.06
CA PRO A 340 20.24 -16.31 5.29
C PRO A 340 19.32 -17.52 5.53
#